data_4a4e7be7f0eb958722fa9a1b383c7108
#
_entry.id   4a4e7be7f0eb958722fa9a1b383c7108
#
_cell.length_a   1.000
_cell.length_b   1.000
_cell.length_c   1.000
_cell.angle_alpha   90.00
_cell.angle_beta   90.00
_cell.angle_gamma   90.00
#
_symmetry.space_group_name_H-M   'P 1'
#
loop_
_entity.id
_entity.type
_entity.pdbx_description
1 polymer ?
#
loop_
_entity_poly.entity_id
_entity_poly.type
_entity_poly.pdbx_seq_one_letter_code
_entity_poly.pdbx_strand_id
1 'polypeptide(L)'
;MKKAFIVMTAITCMISIGSTRGPQTANPKSSPIPPEVQKQVMETNYKEVRIKKIPIAMECWSFRHFSFFEALTKTKELGIRYLQPYPDQPLGAGDPNIKFDHNLSDDQIKLVKAKLADYGISLVAYGVVDIGTTEASMRKVFDFAKKMGIRTIVTEPQDDDFTLLEKLVKEYDIQIAIHNHPEPAKYALPQTVLDHVKGRDERIGSCADTGHWMRLGLKPVECLRLLQRRIIDVHLKDRNGFGTKNTDDVPFGTGKANIHDILAELTLQDYQGCLTIEYENEKEVANPTPSVRKGIEYIKGITYYEDFEQLLKAYDGRYEKHGWNHYGPGHFELDEKAGILKSQAGMGLLWYSVKKYKDFVLELDYKCSQENTNSGVFLRVPQVPTSDDYIYHSFEIQISDAGKGVSKTAAVYDAEAPKTDAFKPTGEWNHFKITFKGKHIQVELNGVVAVDWEAEPRGKVKDFADEGYIGLQNHDSLSPVYFRNIYLKEL
;
A
#
# COMPACT_ATOMS: atom_id res chain seq x y z
N MET A 1 -85.76 0.94 -37.84
CA MET A 1 -84.98 1.47 -38.97
C MET A 1 -84.79 2.96 -38.79
N LYS A 2 -83.79 3.47 -38.21
CA LYS A 2 -83.28 4.86 -38.31
C LYS A 2 -81.82 4.86 -37.91
N LYS A 3 -80.91 5.08 -38.82
CA LYS A 3 -79.48 5.26 -38.62
C LYS A 3 -79.23 6.63 -38.01
N ALA A 4 -78.52 6.72 -36.94
CA ALA A 4 -77.99 7.97 -36.37
C ALA A 4 -76.50 8.05 -36.72
N PHE A 5 -76.13 9.11 -37.42
CA PHE A 5 -74.78 9.56 -37.71
C PHE A 5 -74.26 10.31 -36.48
N ILE A 6 -73.11 9.92 -35.95
CA ILE A 6 -72.37 10.72 -34.97
C ILE A 6 -71.18 11.31 -35.70
N VAL A 7 -71.14 12.66 -35.72
CA VAL A 7 -70.02 13.47 -36.20
C VAL A 7 -68.95 13.50 -35.10
N MET A 8 -67.77 13.03 -35.38
CA MET A 8 -66.63 13.12 -34.48
C MET A 8 -65.73 14.30 -34.84
N THR A 9 -65.74 15.33 -33.98
CA THR A 9 -64.93 16.53 -34.13
C THR A 9 -63.51 16.18 -33.58
N ALA A 10 -62.50 16.23 -34.45
CA ALA A 10 -61.12 16.05 -34.09
C ALA A 10 -60.58 17.35 -33.43
N ILE A 11 -60.21 17.24 -32.15
CA ILE A 11 -59.43 18.27 -31.44
C ILE A 11 -57.94 17.85 -31.58
N THR A 12 -57.22 18.67 -32.37
CA THR A 12 -55.77 18.52 -32.53
C THR A 12 -55.07 19.11 -31.30
N CYS A 13 -54.63 18.24 -30.41
CA CYS A 13 -53.76 18.65 -29.28
C CYS A 13 -52.30 18.59 -29.74
N MET A 14 -51.65 19.75 -29.94
CA MET A 14 -50.21 19.82 -30.15
C MET A 14 -49.49 19.49 -28.82
N ILE A 15 -48.95 18.28 -28.71
CA ILE A 15 -48.03 17.91 -27.66
C ILE A 15 -46.63 18.34 -28.12
N SER A 16 -46.05 19.35 -27.45
CA SER A 16 -44.65 19.68 -27.55
C SER A 16 -43.83 18.56 -26.93
N ILE A 17 -43.12 17.79 -27.76
CA ILE A 17 -42.18 16.80 -27.33
C ILE A 17 -40.94 17.53 -26.76
N GLY A 18 -40.92 17.75 -25.47
CA GLY A 18 -39.72 18.11 -24.75
C GLY A 18 -38.74 16.94 -24.81
N SER A 19 -37.65 17.14 -25.51
CA SER A 19 -36.54 16.18 -25.55
C SER A 19 -35.91 16.09 -24.18
N THR A 20 -36.33 15.11 -23.36
CA THR A 20 -35.58 14.66 -22.23
C THR A 20 -34.39 13.85 -22.77
N ARG A 21 -33.20 14.45 -22.77
CA ARG A 21 -31.95 13.68 -22.93
C ARG A 21 -31.91 12.68 -21.80
N GLY A 22 -32.16 11.42 -22.11
CA GLY A 22 -31.84 10.29 -21.24
C GLY A 22 -30.32 10.27 -20.95
N PRO A 23 -29.88 9.58 -19.90
CA PRO A 23 -28.45 9.49 -19.59
C PRO A 23 -27.72 8.98 -20.82
N GLN A 24 -26.71 9.75 -21.28
CA GLN A 24 -25.83 9.32 -22.37
C GLN A 24 -25.13 8.04 -21.89
N THR A 25 -25.49 6.91 -22.48
CA THR A 25 -24.73 5.67 -22.33
C THR A 25 -23.33 5.93 -22.85
N ALA A 26 -22.34 5.86 -21.99
CA ALA A 26 -20.94 6.02 -22.34
C ALA A 26 -20.60 5.14 -23.55
N ASN A 27 -19.92 5.72 -24.52
CA ASN A 27 -19.44 5.01 -25.70
C ASN A 27 -18.50 3.86 -25.24
N PRO A 28 -18.78 2.57 -25.52
CA PRO A 28 -18.02 1.44 -24.97
C PRO A 28 -16.57 1.35 -25.48
N LYS A 29 -16.06 2.36 -26.19
CA LYS A 29 -14.71 2.39 -26.76
C LYS A 29 -13.71 3.34 -26.06
N SER A 30 -14.14 4.17 -25.10
CA SER A 30 -13.22 5.02 -24.35
C SER A 30 -13.24 4.65 -22.87
N SER A 31 -12.07 4.36 -22.31
CA SER A 31 -11.92 4.18 -20.86
C SER A 31 -12.28 5.48 -20.13
N PRO A 32 -13.01 5.44 -19.00
CA PRO A 32 -13.25 6.61 -18.17
C PRO A 32 -11.99 7.10 -17.44
N ILE A 33 -10.89 6.35 -17.50
CA ILE A 33 -9.60 6.75 -16.95
C ILE A 33 -8.85 7.58 -18.00
N PRO A 34 -8.39 8.80 -17.65
CA PRO A 34 -7.67 9.68 -18.58
C PRO A 34 -6.41 9.01 -19.17
N PRO A 35 -6.09 9.24 -20.45
CA PRO A 35 -4.94 8.61 -21.11
C PRO A 35 -3.59 8.90 -20.43
N GLU A 36 -3.42 10.08 -19.85
CA GLU A 36 -2.22 10.46 -19.11
C GLU A 36 -2.04 9.61 -17.84
N VAL A 37 -3.11 9.28 -17.12
CA VAL A 37 -3.08 8.39 -15.95
C VAL A 37 -2.74 6.98 -16.38
N GLN A 38 -3.35 6.47 -17.44
CA GLN A 38 -3.03 5.16 -18.01
C GLN A 38 -1.55 5.07 -18.40
N LYS A 39 -1.02 6.12 -19.05
CA LYS A 39 0.39 6.21 -19.42
C LYS A 39 1.31 6.17 -18.19
N GLN A 40 1.01 6.96 -17.15
CA GLN A 40 1.79 6.96 -15.91
C GLN A 40 1.84 5.58 -15.27
N VAL A 41 0.71 4.86 -15.22
CA VAL A 41 0.66 3.49 -14.70
C VAL A 41 1.50 2.54 -15.54
N MET A 42 1.44 2.64 -16.88
CA MET A 42 2.25 1.79 -17.78
C MET A 42 3.76 2.06 -17.66
N GLU A 43 4.16 3.29 -17.40
CA GLU A 43 5.56 3.69 -17.23
C GLU A 43 6.10 3.37 -15.83
N THR A 44 5.25 3.06 -14.86
CA THR A 44 5.66 2.72 -13.50
C THR A 44 6.08 1.26 -13.41
N ASN A 45 7.30 1.00 -12.93
CA ASN A 45 7.76 -0.37 -12.70
C ASN A 45 7.37 -0.86 -11.30
N TYR A 46 6.13 -1.30 -11.13
CA TYR A 46 5.60 -1.77 -9.84
C TYR A 46 6.37 -2.97 -9.27
N LYS A 47 6.99 -3.81 -10.10
CA LYS A 47 7.77 -4.97 -9.64
C LYS A 47 9.00 -4.59 -8.82
N GLU A 48 9.47 -3.36 -8.97
CA GLU A 48 10.63 -2.84 -8.23
C GLU A 48 10.23 -2.05 -6.99
N VAL A 49 8.94 -1.81 -6.76
CA VAL A 49 8.44 -1.13 -5.57
C VAL A 49 8.45 -2.12 -4.41
N ARG A 50 9.12 -1.76 -3.33
CA ARG A 50 9.03 -2.49 -2.06
C ARG A 50 7.76 -2.10 -1.34
N ILE A 51 6.83 -3.02 -1.29
CA ILE A 51 5.50 -2.79 -0.71
C ILE A 51 5.65 -2.65 0.80
N LYS A 52 5.30 -1.46 1.33
CA LYS A 52 5.23 -1.22 2.77
C LYS A 52 4.09 -2.03 3.38
N LYS A 53 4.24 -2.42 4.63
CA LYS A 53 3.16 -3.02 5.40
C LYS A 53 2.10 -1.95 5.69
N ILE A 54 0.89 -2.19 5.20
CA ILE A 54 -0.29 -1.36 5.47
C ILE A 54 -1.17 -2.16 6.44
N PRO A 55 -1.75 -1.53 7.49
CA PRO A 55 -2.62 -2.22 8.43
C PRO A 55 -3.77 -2.92 7.72
N ILE A 56 -4.05 -4.17 8.12
CA ILE A 56 -5.14 -4.97 7.56
C ILE A 56 -6.35 -4.85 8.49
N ALA A 57 -7.51 -4.48 7.93
CA ALA A 57 -8.81 -4.56 8.57
C ALA A 57 -9.66 -5.65 7.90
N MET A 58 -10.72 -6.07 8.58
CA MET A 58 -11.71 -7.00 8.03
C MET A 58 -13.05 -6.28 7.87
N GLU A 59 -13.67 -6.40 6.69
CA GLU A 59 -15.05 -5.96 6.47
C GLU A 59 -16.03 -7.04 6.95
N CYS A 60 -16.95 -6.68 7.85
CA CYS A 60 -17.93 -7.60 8.39
C CYS A 60 -18.89 -8.17 7.34
N TRP A 61 -19.05 -7.52 6.19
CA TRP A 61 -19.86 -8.06 5.10
C TRP A 61 -19.34 -9.40 4.57
N SER A 62 -18.05 -9.66 4.70
CA SER A 62 -17.46 -10.98 4.45
C SER A 62 -18.04 -12.06 5.36
N PHE A 63 -18.55 -11.66 6.51
CA PHE A 63 -19.20 -12.51 7.52
C PHE A 63 -20.69 -12.22 7.66
N ARG A 64 -21.37 -11.76 6.59
CA ARG A 64 -22.78 -11.37 6.58
C ARG A 64 -23.78 -12.45 7.01
N HIS A 65 -23.37 -13.71 6.95
CA HIS A 65 -24.17 -14.85 7.45
C HIS A 65 -23.94 -15.17 8.93
N PHE A 66 -23.13 -14.36 9.63
CA PHE A 66 -22.80 -14.51 11.03
C PHE A 66 -23.22 -13.24 11.79
N SER A 67 -23.44 -13.38 13.10
CA SER A 67 -23.61 -12.22 13.96
C SER A 67 -22.31 -11.42 14.09
N PHE A 68 -22.42 -10.17 14.53
CA PHE A 68 -21.26 -9.31 14.78
C PHE A 68 -20.27 -9.94 15.79
N PHE A 69 -20.77 -10.58 16.86
CA PHE A 69 -19.89 -11.24 17.83
C PHE A 69 -19.20 -12.48 17.28
N GLU A 70 -19.82 -13.21 16.37
CA GLU A 70 -19.15 -14.30 15.63
C GLU A 70 -18.12 -13.74 14.64
N ALA A 71 -18.42 -12.62 13.98
CA ALA A 71 -17.46 -11.93 13.11
C ALA A 71 -16.22 -11.46 13.91
N LEU A 72 -16.37 -10.98 15.15
CA LEU A 72 -15.23 -10.69 16.04
C LEU A 72 -14.36 -11.93 16.27
N THR A 73 -15.00 -13.07 16.56
CA THR A 73 -14.27 -14.34 16.77
C THR A 73 -13.45 -14.71 15.55
N LYS A 74 -14.07 -14.69 14.37
CA LYS A 74 -13.39 -15.00 13.08
C LYS A 74 -12.27 -14.03 12.76
N THR A 75 -12.47 -12.74 13.03
CA THR A 75 -11.44 -11.70 12.84
C THR A 75 -10.23 -11.96 13.74
N LYS A 76 -10.45 -12.30 15.02
CA LYS A 76 -9.38 -12.66 15.94
C LYS A 76 -8.63 -13.93 15.50
N GLU A 77 -9.34 -14.96 15.03
CA GLU A 77 -8.75 -16.21 14.50
C GLU A 77 -7.87 -15.96 13.26
N LEU A 78 -8.16 -14.93 12.49
CA LEU A 78 -7.34 -14.46 11.36
C LEU A 78 -6.11 -13.64 11.79
N GLY A 79 -6.00 -13.29 13.09
CA GLY A 79 -4.93 -12.46 13.62
C GLY A 79 -5.06 -10.97 13.26
N ILE A 80 -6.26 -10.53 12.88
CA ILE A 80 -6.58 -9.14 12.52
C ILE A 80 -7.04 -8.41 13.77
N ARG A 81 -6.62 -7.13 13.91
CA ARG A 81 -6.95 -6.26 15.04
C ARG A 81 -7.90 -5.11 14.67
N TYR A 82 -8.21 -4.94 13.41
CA TYR A 82 -9.04 -3.86 12.89
C TYR A 82 -10.25 -4.41 12.18
N LEU A 83 -11.40 -3.78 12.40
CA LEU A 83 -12.67 -4.25 11.88
C LEU A 83 -13.51 -3.07 11.38
N GLN A 84 -14.21 -3.29 10.28
CA GLN A 84 -15.25 -2.41 9.76
C GLN A 84 -16.58 -3.13 9.83
N PRO A 85 -17.49 -2.77 10.78
CA PRO A 85 -18.86 -3.26 10.80
C PRO A 85 -19.74 -2.49 9.80
N TYR A 86 -20.81 -3.16 9.38
CA TYR A 86 -21.88 -2.56 8.59
C TYR A 86 -23.20 -2.54 9.41
N PRO A 87 -24.18 -1.65 9.05
CA PRO A 87 -25.46 -1.58 9.75
C PRO A 87 -26.31 -2.85 9.52
N ASP A 88 -27.23 -3.12 10.44
CA ASP A 88 -28.21 -4.22 10.39
C ASP A 88 -27.65 -5.65 10.53
N GLN A 89 -26.35 -5.82 10.77
CA GLN A 89 -25.82 -7.13 11.13
C GLN A 89 -26.39 -7.59 12.50
N PRO A 90 -26.90 -8.84 12.63
CA PRO A 90 -27.33 -9.35 13.96
C PRO A 90 -26.22 -9.20 14.99
N LEU A 91 -26.53 -8.66 16.17
CA LEU A 91 -25.50 -8.40 17.18
C LEU A 91 -24.91 -9.68 17.78
N GLY A 92 -25.74 -10.71 17.99
CA GLY A 92 -25.31 -11.97 18.62
C GLY A 92 -25.35 -11.95 20.14
N ALA A 93 -26.13 -11.02 20.72
CA ALA A 93 -26.29 -10.85 22.18
C ALA A 93 -27.49 -11.62 22.76
N GLY A 94 -27.91 -12.72 22.15
CA GLY A 94 -29.03 -13.56 22.59
C GLY A 94 -30.38 -13.20 21.95
N ASP A 95 -30.68 -11.92 21.72
CA ASP A 95 -31.87 -11.48 20.97
C ASP A 95 -31.50 -11.26 19.49
N PRO A 96 -32.05 -12.05 18.53
CA PRO A 96 -31.75 -11.91 17.11
C PRO A 96 -32.25 -10.60 16.47
N ASN A 97 -33.14 -9.88 17.14
CA ASN A 97 -33.66 -8.60 16.66
C ASN A 97 -32.70 -7.44 16.94
N ILE A 98 -31.78 -7.60 17.88
CA ILE A 98 -30.77 -6.57 18.14
C ILE A 98 -29.74 -6.60 17.00
N LYS A 99 -29.60 -5.46 16.32
CA LYS A 99 -28.66 -5.27 15.21
C LYS A 99 -27.50 -4.38 15.64
N PHE A 100 -26.33 -4.62 15.07
CA PHE A 100 -25.23 -3.67 15.17
C PHE A 100 -25.54 -2.48 14.23
N ASP A 101 -25.88 -1.36 14.82
CA ASP A 101 -26.09 -0.11 14.07
C ASP A 101 -26.03 1.12 15.00
N HIS A 102 -26.24 2.30 14.43
CA HIS A 102 -26.25 3.58 15.15
C HIS A 102 -27.53 3.81 16.00
N ASN A 103 -28.40 2.79 16.13
CA ASN A 103 -29.55 2.80 17.03
C ASN A 103 -29.30 2.02 18.34
N LEU A 104 -28.13 1.43 18.51
CA LEU A 104 -27.78 0.72 19.74
C LEU A 104 -27.95 1.62 20.98
N SER A 105 -28.54 1.07 22.02
CA SER A 105 -28.65 1.75 23.34
C SER A 105 -27.27 1.88 23.98
N ASP A 106 -27.13 2.78 24.95
CA ASP A 106 -25.85 2.97 25.66
C ASP A 106 -25.38 1.69 26.37
N ASP A 107 -26.28 0.83 26.87
CA ASP A 107 -25.92 -0.47 27.48
C ASP A 107 -25.43 -1.47 26.41
N GLN A 108 -26.02 -1.48 25.23
CA GLN A 108 -25.57 -2.30 24.11
C GLN A 108 -24.20 -1.83 23.58
N ILE A 109 -24.00 -0.51 23.46
CA ILE A 109 -22.69 0.08 23.13
C ILE A 109 -21.62 -0.34 24.14
N LYS A 110 -21.96 -0.34 25.44
CA LYS A 110 -21.08 -0.78 26.52
C LYS A 110 -20.71 -2.25 26.40
N LEU A 111 -21.69 -3.10 26.09
CA LEU A 111 -21.47 -4.53 25.83
C LEU A 111 -20.54 -4.74 24.62
N VAL A 112 -20.80 -4.04 23.51
CA VAL A 112 -19.95 -4.12 22.30
C VAL A 112 -18.51 -3.69 22.61
N LYS A 113 -18.33 -2.56 23.31
CA LYS A 113 -16.98 -2.08 23.71
C LYS A 113 -16.23 -3.08 24.60
N ALA A 114 -16.93 -3.71 25.54
CA ALA A 114 -16.34 -4.74 26.38
C ALA A 114 -15.86 -5.94 25.53
N LYS A 115 -16.71 -6.40 24.61
CA LYS A 115 -16.34 -7.47 23.67
C LYS A 115 -15.15 -7.10 22.79
N LEU A 116 -15.12 -5.91 22.21
CA LEU A 116 -13.99 -5.43 21.41
C LEU A 116 -12.68 -5.44 22.20
N ALA A 117 -12.73 -4.98 23.46
CA ALA A 117 -11.58 -4.99 24.36
C ALA A 117 -11.11 -6.42 24.68
N ASP A 118 -12.00 -7.36 24.99
CA ASP A 118 -11.70 -8.77 25.25
C ASP A 118 -11.03 -9.46 24.05
N TYR A 119 -11.38 -9.04 22.84
CA TYR A 119 -10.82 -9.58 21.61
C TYR A 119 -9.56 -8.84 21.15
N GLY A 120 -9.27 -7.65 21.69
CA GLY A 120 -8.18 -6.78 21.26
C GLY A 120 -8.42 -6.23 19.85
N ILE A 121 -9.68 -5.98 19.49
CA ILE A 121 -10.09 -5.47 18.17
C ILE A 121 -10.55 -4.02 18.32
N SER A 122 -10.15 -3.18 17.35
CA SER A 122 -10.59 -1.79 17.23
C SER A 122 -11.41 -1.61 15.95
N LEU A 123 -12.47 -0.81 16.04
CA LEU A 123 -13.24 -0.42 14.86
C LEU A 123 -12.52 0.74 14.15
N VAL A 124 -12.31 0.63 12.85
CA VAL A 124 -11.61 1.65 12.04
C VAL A 124 -12.54 2.44 11.15
N ALA A 125 -13.57 1.79 10.62
CA ALA A 125 -14.59 2.39 9.78
C ALA A 125 -15.97 1.81 10.12
N TYR A 126 -17.04 2.43 9.61
CA TYR A 126 -18.43 1.98 9.74
C TYR A 126 -19.18 2.24 8.44
N GLY A 127 -19.73 1.21 7.86
CA GLY A 127 -20.51 1.29 6.61
C GLY A 127 -20.35 0.04 5.72
N VAL A 128 -21.01 0.01 4.55
CA VAL A 128 -21.65 1.18 3.91
C VAL A 128 -22.96 1.50 4.65
N VAL A 129 -23.11 2.74 5.12
CA VAL A 129 -24.25 3.19 5.91
C VAL A 129 -25.01 4.31 5.19
N ASP A 130 -26.33 4.25 5.20
CA ASP A 130 -27.18 5.37 4.83
C ASP A 130 -27.16 6.41 5.97
N ILE A 131 -26.65 7.60 5.68
CA ILE A 131 -26.58 8.72 6.64
C ILE A 131 -27.88 9.55 6.68
N GLY A 132 -28.85 9.23 5.82
CA GLY A 132 -30.06 10.03 5.60
C GLY A 132 -29.74 11.39 4.98
N THR A 133 -30.78 12.23 4.86
CA THR A 133 -30.69 13.53 4.17
C THR A 133 -30.88 14.74 5.10
N THR A 134 -31.03 14.51 6.41
CA THR A 134 -31.24 15.58 7.41
C THR A 134 -30.03 15.73 8.32
N GLU A 135 -29.79 16.94 8.85
CA GLU A 135 -28.74 17.15 9.84
C GLU A 135 -28.90 16.23 11.06
N ALA A 136 -30.12 15.97 11.49
CA ALA A 136 -30.40 15.09 12.62
C ALA A 136 -30.01 13.63 12.35
N SER A 137 -30.32 13.09 11.15
CA SER A 137 -29.92 11.72 10.77
C SER A 137 -28.43 11.59 10.64
N MET A 138 -27.76 12.54 9.98
CA MET A 138 -26.31 12.52 9.84
C MET A 138 -25.60 12.61 11.18
N ARG A 139 -26.01 13.56 12.05
CA ARG A 139 -25.44 13.68 13.40
C ARG A 139 -25.57 12.39 14.21
N LYS A 140 -26.67 11.68 14.08
CA LYS A 140 -26.86 10.40 14.78
C LYS A 140 -25.78 9.37 14.40
N VAL A 141 -25.42 9.29 13.12
CA VAL A 141 -24.34 8.40 12.64
C VAL A 141 -22.98 8.88 13.13
N PHE A 142 -22.71 10.19 13.07
CA PHE A 142 -21.46 10.78 13.57
C PHE A 142 -21.31 10.62 15.10
N ASP A 143 -22.38 10.82 15.87
CA ASP A 143 -22.39 10.61 17.33
C ASP A 143 -22.08 9.16 17.68
N PHE A 144 -22.69 8.21 16.96
CA PHE A 144 -22.39 6.79 17.11
C PHE A 144 -20.93 6.49 16.79
N ALA A 145 -20.43 6.94 15.65
CA ALA A 145 -19.05 6.76 15.26
C ALA A 145 -18.09 7.30 16.34
N LYS A 146 -18.33 8.51 16.84
CA LYS A 146 -17.55 9.12 17.91
C LYS A 146 -17.62 8.32 19.20
N LYS A 147 -18.83 7.88 19.62
CA LYS A 147 -19.01 7.01 20.80
C LYS A 147 -18.24 5.70 20.67
N MET A 148 -18.20 5.11 19.49
CA MET A 148 -17.50 3.85 19.22
C MET A 148 -16.00 4.00 18.96
N GLY A 149 -15.48 5.21 18.81
CA GLY A 149 -14.08 5.49 18.49
C GLY A 149 -13.74 5.23 17.01
N ILE A 150 -14.74 5.24 16.14
CA ILE A 150 -14.63 5.05 14.70
C ILE A 150 -14.20 6.37 14.06
N ARG A 151 -13.22 6.31 13.16
CA ARG A 151 -12.65 7.50 12.50
C ARG A 151 -13.19 7.74 11.11
N THR A 152 -13.76 6.71 10.46
CA THR A 152 -14.22 6.77 9.08
C THR A 152 -15.65 6.26 8.97
N ILE A 153 -16.53 7.04 8.35
CA ILE A 153 -17.87 6.62 7.96
C ILE A 153 -17.83 6.35 6.45
N VAL A 154 -18.19 5.12 6.06
CA VAL A 154 -18.26 4.71 4.64
C VAL A 154 -19.71 4.83 4.19
N THR A 155 -19.97 5.64 3.15
CA THR A 155 -21.32 5.98 2.71
C THR A 155 -21.35 6.39 1.24
N GLU A 156 -22.56 6.59 0.67
CA GLU A 156 -22.79 7.10 -0.69
C GLU A 156 -23.70 8.36 -0.63
N PRO A 157 -23.14 9.56 -0.34
CA PRO A 157 -23.92 10.76 -0.12
C PRO A 157 -24.69 11.24 -1.36
N GLN A 158 -25.78 11.98 -1.17
CA GLN A 158 -26.43 12.73 -2.24
C GLN A 158 -25.70 14.05 -2.50
N ASP A 159 -25.96 14.69 -3.63
CA ASP A 159 -25.28 15.94 -4.03
C ASP A 159 -25.47 17.07 -3.00
N ASP A 160 -26.66 17.18 -2.44
CA ASP A 160 -27.00 18.23 -1.48
C ASP A 160 -26.39 18.01 -0.08
N ASP A 161 -25.89 16.80 0.21
CA ASP A 161 -25.35 16.44 1.53
C ASP A 161 -23.98 17.06 1.80
N PHE A 162 -23.20 17.33 0.76
CA PHE A 162 -21.79 17.68 0.90
C PHE A 162 -21.50 18.94 1.71
N THR A 163 -22.37 19.95 1.64
CA THR A 163 -22.20 21.18 2.44
C THR A 163 -22.31 20.89 3.94
N LEU A 164 -23.24 20.03 4.31
CA LEU A 164 -23.41 19.61 5.70
C LEU A 164 -22.29 18.65 6.12
N LEU A 165 -21.91 17.73 5.26
CA LEU A 165 -20.79 16.81 5.53
C LEU A 165 -19.48 17.55 5.79
N GLU A 166 -19.16 18.62 5.03
CA GLU A 166 -17.98 19.44 5.31
C GLU A 166 -17.99 20.12 6.67
N LYS A 167 -19.16 20.49 7.17
CA LYS A 167 -19.34 20.99 8.53
C LYS A 167 -19.10 19.88 9.56
N LEU A 168 -19.72 18.71 9.37
CA LEU A 168 -19.69 17.60 10.32
C LEU A 168 -18.29 16.95 10.40
N VAL A 169 -17.59 16.75 9.29
CA VAL A 169 -16.21 16.17 9.33
C VAL A 169 -15.26 17.04 10.13
N LYS A 170 -15.42 18.37 10.10
CA LYS A 170 -14.63 19.32 10.90
C LYS A 170 -15.03 19.31 12.37
N GLU A 171 -16.34 19.28 12.65
CA GLU A 171 -16.88 19.30 14.00
C GLU A 171 -16.53 18.04 14.80
N TYR A 172 -16.62 16.87 14.17
CA TYR A 172 -16.41 15.58 14.81
C TYR A 172 -14.99 15.05 14.70
N ASP A 173 -14.19 15.58 13.77
CA ASP A 173 -12.90 15.06 13.32
C ASP A 173 -13.01 13.60 12.85
N ILE A 174 -14.03 13.34 12.02
CA ILE A 174 -14.36 12.04 11.44
C ILE A 174 -14.32 12.18 9.91
N GLN A 175 -13.80 11.16 9.24
CA GLN A 175 -13.69 11.13 7.77
C GLN A 175 -14.95 10.54 7.13
N ILE A 176 -15.26 10.97 5.92
CA ILE A 176 -16.25 10.37 5.02
C ILE A 176 -15.51 9.71 3.86
N ALA A 177 -15.68 8.41 3.71
CA ALA A 177 -15.17 7.64 2.60
C ALA A 177 -16.32 7.22 1.67
N ILE A 178 -16.34 7.77 0.44
CA ILE A 178 -17.38 7.52 -0.55
C ILE A 178 -17.11 6.17 -1.21
N HIS A 179 -18.04 5.23 -1.05
CA HIS A 179 -17.94 3.88 -1.59
C HIS A 179 -18.37 3.82 -3.05
N ASN A 180 -17.73 2.96 -3.84
CA ASN A 180 -18.03 2.77 -5.26
C ASN A 180 -18.71 1.41 -5.51
N HIS A 181 -20.01 1.29 -5.23
CA HIS A 181 -20.78 0.15 -5.72
C HIS A 181 -20.79 0.10 -7.26
N PRO A 182 -20.97 -1.08 -7.89
CA PRO A 182 -20.99 -1.18 -9.35
C PRO A 182 -22.22 -0.51 -9.94
N GLU A 183 -22.18 -0.20 -11.24
CA GLU A 183 -23.35 0.35 -11.93
C GLU A 183 -24.62 -0.48 -11.66
N PRO A 184 -25.77 0.20 -11.43
CA PRO A 184 -26.06 1.61 -11.73
C PRO A 184 -25.79 2.60 -10.57
N ALA A 185 -25.01 2.25 -9.56
CA ALA A 185 -24.71 3.13 -8.45
C ALA A 185 -24.00 4.42 -8.91
N LYS A 186 -24.29 5.55 -8.23
CA LYS A 186 -23.81 6.88 -8.59
C LYS A 186 -22.28 6.97 -8.64
N TYR A 187 -21.62 6.38 -7.67
CA TYR A 187 -20.16 6.48 -7.50
C TYR A 187 -19.36 5.33 -8.14
N ALA A 188 -19.99 4.58 -9.06
CA ALA A 188 -19.35 3.45 -9.73
C ALA A 188 -18.00 3.81 -10.38
N LEU A 189 -17.88 5.03 -10.92
CA LEU A 189 -16.68 5.51 -11.60
C LEU A 189 -15.79 6.35 -10.65
N PRO A 190 -14.46 6.15 -10.63
CA PRO A 190 -13.56 6.91 -9.76
C PRO A 190 -13.56 8.41 -10.11
N GLN A 191 -13.78 8.78 -11.37
CA GLN A 191 -13.90 10.18 -11.78
C GLN A 191 -15.09 10.87 -11.11
N THR A 192 -16.23 10.17 -10.95
CA THR A 192 -17.40 10.73 -10.25
C THR A 192 -17.07 11.04 -8.79
N VAL A 193 -16.36 10.13 -8.09
CA VAL A 193 -15.91 10.41 -6.73
C VAL A 193 -14.98 11.63 -6.70
N LEU A 194 -13.98 11.66 -7.60
CA LEU A 194 -13.01 12.77 -7.69
C LEU A 194 -13.70 14.13 -7.91
N ASP A 195 -14.69 14.17 -8.79
CA ASP A 195 -15.45 15.40 -9.10
C ASP A 195 -16.21 15.92 -7.86
N HIS A 196 -16.74 15.01 -7.03
CA HIS A 196 -17.46 15.39 -5.80
C HIS A 196 -16.55 15.84 -4.68
N VAL A 197 -15.32 15.29 -4.57
CA VAL A 197 -14.38 15.64 -3.49
C VAL A 197 -13.45 16.78 -3.86
N LYS A 198 -13.40 17.19 -5.12
CA LYS A 198 -12.53 18.26 -5.60
C LYS A 198 -12.82 19.59 -4.88
N GLY A 199 -11.77 20.18 -4.27
CA GLY A 199 -11.88 21.45 -3.55
C GLY A 199 -12.56 21.37 -2.19
N ARG A 200 -12.97 20.17 -1.73
CA ARG A 200 -13.56 19.94 -0.41
C ARG A 200 -12.51 19.56 0.64
N ASP A 201 -12.93 19.58 1.89
CA ASP A 201 -12.10 19.14 3.03
C ASP A 201 -11.46 17.76 2.75
N GLU A 202 -10.21 17.58 3.14
CA GLU A 202 -9.43 16.34 2.91
C GLU A 202 -10.01 15.14 3.66
N ARG A 203 -10.85 15.36 4.69
CA ARG A 203 -11.58 14.31 5.39
C ARG A 203 -12.71 13.70 4.55
N ILE A 204 -12.99 14.22 3.36
CA ILE A 204 -13.97 13.65 2.43
C ILE A 204 -13.22 13.09 1.23
N GLY A 205 -13.26 11.76 1.03
CA GLY A 205 -12.52 11.07 -0.02
C GLY A 205 -13.19 9.77 -0.42
N SER A 206 -12.43 8.86 -0.98
CA SER A 206 -12.89 7.57 -1.52
C SER A 206 -12.69 6.44 -0.53
N CYS A 207 -13.68 5.56 -0.43
CA CYS A 207 -13.51 4.15 -0.08
C CYS A 207 -13.37 3.39 -1.40
N ALA A 208 -12.16 2.96 -1.73
CA ALA A 208 -11.82 2.40 -3.03
C ALA A 208 -12.09 0.89 -3.06
N ASP A 209 -13.26 0.46 -3.55
CA ASP A 209 -13.53 -0.97 -3.76
C ASP A 209 -12.93 -1.45 -5.07
N THR A 210 -11.87 -2.24 -4.96
CA THR A 210 -11.11 -2.75 -6.12
C THR A 210 -11.89 -3.77 -6.93
N GLY A 211 -12.74 -4.59 -6.28
CA GLY A 211 -13.53 -5.62 -6.95
C GLY A 211 -14.67 -5.04 -7.78
N HIS A 212 -15.29 -3.95 -7.32
CA HIS A 212 -16.35 -3.28 -8.07
C HIS A 212 -15.82 -2.61 -9.33
N TRP A 213 -14.64 -2.02 -9.29
CA TRP A 213 -13.98 -1.53 -10.50
C TRP A 213 -13.66 -2.64 -11.49
N MET A 214 -13.21 -3.81 -11.00
CA MET A 214 -12.95 -4.96 -11.87
C MET A 214 -14.21 -5.44 -12.59
N ARG A 215 -15.39 -5.43 -11.94
CA ARG A 215 -16.68 -5.75 -12.57
C ARG A 215 -16.99 -4.84 -13.76
N LEU A 216 -16.57 -3.57 -13.68
CA LEU A 216 -16.74 -2.58 -14.73
C LEU A 216 -15.64 -2.63 -15.82
N GLY A 217 -14.64 -3.49 -15.66
CA GLY A 217 -13.51 -3.55 -16.57
C GLY A 217 -12.49 -2.42 -16.36
N LEU A 218 -12.49 -1.80 -15.18
CA LEU A 218 -11.51 -0.79 -14.78
C LEU A 218 -10.36 -1.46 -14.02
N LYS A 219 -9.14 -1.08 -14.35
CA LYS A 219 -7.96 -1.57 -13.63
C LYS A 219 -7.83 -0.83 -12.31
N PRO A 220 -7.85 -1.54 -11.16
CA PRO A 220 -7.78 -0.89 -9.85
C PRO A 220 -6.59 0.06 -9.69
N VAL A 221 -5.41 -0.30 -10.20
CA VAL A 221 -4.21 0.54 -10.13
C VAL A 221 -4.39 1.89 -10.83
N GLU A 222 -5.06 1.91 -12.00
CA GLU A 222 -5.37 3.15 -12.73
C GLU A 222 -6.38 4.02 -11.96
N CYS A 223 -7.38 3.38 -11.32
CA CYS A 223 -8.37 4.07 -10.49
C CYS A 223 -7.72 4.69 -9.24
N LEU A 224 -6.86 3.94 -8.55
CA LEU A 224 -6.12 4.44 -7.39
C LEU A 224 -5.19 5.59 -7.77
N ARG A 225 -4.50 5.50 -8.91
CA ARG A 225 -3.64 6.58 -9.42
C ARG A 225 -4.45 7.85 -9.73
N LEU A 226 -5.66 7.71 -10.29
CA LEU A 226 -6.54 8.84 -10.55
C LEU A 226 -7.00 9.53 -9.26
N LEU A 227 -7.37 8.72 -8.26
CA LEU A 227 -7.90 9.24 -6.98
C LEU A 227 -6.84 9.84 -6.06
N GLN A 228 -5.58 9.49 -6.16
CA GLN A 228 -4.43 9.98 -5.36
C GLN A 228 -4.87 10.67 -4.05
N ARG A 229 -4.09 10.92 -3.10
CA ARG A 229 -4.36 11.72 -1.87
C ARG A 229 -5.83 11.82 -1.38
N ARG A 230 -6.81 11.28 -2.14
CA ARG A 230 -8.23 11.23 -1.79
C ARG A 230 -8.71 9.85 -1.40
N ILE A 231 -7.80 8.87 -1.28
CA ILE A 231 -8.13 7.53 -0.82
C ILE A 231 -8.08 7.53 0.70
N ILE A 232 -9.23 7.32 1.33
CA ILE A 232 -9.40 7.26 2.80
C ILE A 232 -9.44 5.81 3.27
N ASP A 233 -10.14 4.95 2.56
CA ASP A 233 -10.27 3.52 2.84
C ASP A 233 -10.17 2.71 1.55
N VAL A 234 -9.84 1.44 1.66
CA VAL A 234 -9.73 0.52 0.52
C VAL A 234 -10.45 -0.76 0.86
N HIS A 235 -11.52 -1.08 0.13
CA HIS A 235 -12.10 -2.43 0.14
C HIS A 235 -11.32 -3.27 -0.86
N LEU A 236 -10.41 -4.10 -0.32
CA LEU A 236 -9.52 -4.91 -1.13
C LEU A 236 -10.21 -6.21 -1.50
N LYS A 237 -10.39 -6.43 -2.79
CA LYS A 237 -10.95 -7.64 -3.39
C LYS A 237 -10.07 -8.13 -4.52
N ASP A 238 -9.97 -9.44 -4.68
CA ASP A 238 -9.43 -10.08 -5.89
C ASP A 238 -10.50 -10.97 -6.51
N ARG A 239 -10.63 -10.92 -7.82
CA ARG A 239 -11.72 -11.61 -8.52
C ARG A 239 -11.20 -12.53 -9.63
N ASN A 240 -11.89 -13.65 -9.86
CA ASN A 240 -11.53 -14.62 -10.91
C ASN A 240 -11.83 -14.14 -12.34
N GLY A 241 -12.52 -13.00 -12.50
CA GLY A 241 -12.86 -12.39 -13.79
C GLY A 241 -12.68 -10.88 -13.82
N PHE A 242 -12.70 -10.29 -15.04
CA PHE A 242 -12.51 -8.88 -15.28
C PHE A 242 -13.46 -8.40 -16.39
N GLY A 243 -14.11 -7.23 -16.20
CA GLY A 243 -15.05 -6.65 -17.16
C GLY A 243 -16.38 -7.40 -17.27
N THR A 244 -16.75 -8.15 -16.23
CA THR A 244 -18.01 -8.90 -16.19
C THR A 244 -18.58 -8.95 -14.77
N LYS A 245 -19.91 -8.92 -14.66
CA LYS A 245 -20.61 -8.96 -13.38
C LYS A 245 -20.57 -10.34 -12.71
N ASN A 246 -20.52 -11.42 -13.53
CA ASN A 246 -20.58 -12.81 -13.06
C ASN A 246 -19.17 -13.33 -12.73
N THR A 247 -18.62 -12.84 -11.63
CA THR A 247 -17.29 -13.26 -11.13
C THR A 247 -17.37 -13.45 -9.63
N ASP A 248 -16.58 -14.39 -9.12
CA ASP A 248 -16.45 -14.65 -7.68
C ASP A 248 -15.21 -13.94 -7.14
N ASP A 249 -15.23 -13.56 -5.87
CA ASP A 249 -14.04 -13.21 -5.14
C ASP A 249 -13.21 -14.46 -4.87
N VAL A 250 -11.90 -14.31 -4.94
CA VAL A 250 -10.91 -15.38 -4.74
C VAL A 250 -9.81 -14.91 -3.80
N PRO A 251 -9.03 -15.82 -3.19
CA PRO A 251 -7.90 -15.43 -2.36
C PRO A 251 -6.94 -14.52 -3.11
N PHE A 252 -6.42 -13.48 -2.43
CA PHE A 252 -5.51 -12.52 -3.04
C PHE A 252 -4.33 -13.18 -3.72
N GLY A 253 -3.95 -12.67 -4.89
CA GLY A 253 -2.88 -13.20 -5.74
C GLY A 253 -3.30 -14.37 -6.62
N THR A 254 -4.54 -14.88 -6.51
CA THR A 254 -5.07 -15.96 -7.36
C THR A 254 -6.07 -15.48 -8.42
N GLY A 255 -6.46 -14.20 -8.32
CA GLY A 255 -7.39 -13.55 -9.24
C GLY A 255 -6.72 -12.69 -10.31
N LYS A 256 -7.46 -11.68 -10.77
CA LYS A 256 -7.06 -10.79 -11.87
C LYS A 256 -6.91 -9.32 -11.45
N ALA A 257 -7.00 -9.01 -10.14
CA ALA A 257 -6.86 -7.65 -9.64
C ALA A 257 -5.43 -7.11 -9.74
N ASN A 258 -4.43 -8.00 -9.81
CA ASN A 258 -3.02 -7.67 -9.65
C ASN A 258 -2.75 -6.98 -8.31
N ILE A 259 -3.04 -7.70 -7.23
CA ILE A 259 -2.92 -7.23 -5.85
C ILE A 259 -1.53 -6.64 -5.55
N HIS A 260 -0.46 -7.22 -6.12
CA HIS A 260 0.90 -6.70 -5.96
C HIS A 260 0.98 -5.22 -6.39
N ASP A 261 0.52 -4.90 -7.60
CA ASP A 261 0.63 -3.55 -8.14
C ASP A 261 -0.33 -2.57 -7.44
N ILE A 262 -1.49 -3.04 -6.94
CA ILE A 262 -2.39 -2.25 -6.08
C ILE A 262 -1.65 -1.81 -4.81
N LEU A 263 -1.01 -2.75 -4.11
CA LEU A 263 -0.28 -2.44 -2.87
C LEU A 263 0.96 -1.60 -3.12
N ALA A 264 1.65 -1.82 -4.24
CA ALA A 264 2.77 -0.99 -4.66
C ALA A 264 2.34 0.44 -4.97
N GLU A 265 1.21 0.64 -5.66
CA GLU A 265 0.64 1.97 -5.93
C GLU A 265 0.26 2.70 -4.63
N LEU A 266 -0.42 2.02 -3.70
CA LEU A 266 -0.75 2.58 -2.39
C LEU A 266 0.51 2.96 -1.58
N THR A 267 1.58 2.16 -1.71
CA THR A 267 2.88 2.46 -1.10
C THR A 267 3.52 3.72 -1.71
N LEU A 268 3.49 3.86 -3.03
CA LEU A 268 4.00 5.04 -3.74
C LEU A 268 3.23 6.32 -3.39
N GLN A 269 1.94 6.19 -3.08
CA GLN A 269 1.09 7.31 -2.63
C GLN A 269 1.24 7.62 -1.14
N ASP A 270 2.06 6.87 -0.41
CA ASP A 270 2.20 6.93 1.06
C ASP A 270 0.84 6.81 1.78
N TYR A 271 0.01 5.88 1.34
CA TYR A 271 -1.32 5.63 1.90
C TYR A 271 -1.24 5.31 3.39
N GLN A 272 -2.10 5.98 4.19
CA GLN A 272 -2.10 5.90 5.65
C GLN A 272 -3.33 5.20 6.24
N GLY A 273 -4.25 4.72 5.41
CA GLY A 273 -5.45 4.01 5.84
C GLY A 273 -5.22 2.51 6.07
N CYS A 274 -6.31 1.76 6.15
CA CYS A 274 -6.30 0.31 6.25
C CYS A 274 -6.56 -0.36 4.89
N LEU A 275 -6.06 -1.58 4.72
CA LEU A 275 -6.51 -2.51 3.70
C LEU A 275 -7.68 -3.29 4.30
N THR A 276 -8.89 -2.87 4.02
CA THR A 276 -10.10 -3.53 4.53
C THR A 276 -10.43 -4.71 3.60
N ILE A 277 -10.19 -5.92 4.08
CA ILE A 277 -10.47 -7.13 3.31
C ILE A 277 -11.98 -7.33 3.23
N GLU A 278 -12.52 -7.39 2.02
CA GLU A 278 -13.89 -7.77 1.77
C GLU A 278 -13.94 -8.98 0.83
N TYR A 279 -14.66 -10.03 1.23
CA TYR A 279 -14.72 -11.30 0.52
C TYR A 279 -16.17 -11.76 0.33
N GLU A 280 -16.68 -11.65 -0.89
CA GLU A 280 -18.09 -11.84 -1.24
C GLU A 280 -18.33 -13.12 -2.10
N ASN A 281 -17.59 -14.19 -1.88
CA ASN A 281 -17.83 -15.43 -2.60
C ASN A 281 -19.05 -16.17 -2.03
N GLU A 282 -20.16 -16.20 -2.78
CA GLU A 282 -21.41 -16.84 -2.36
C GLU A 282 -21.25 -18.36 -2.15
N LYS A 283 -20.30 -19.00 -2.83
CA LYS A 283 -20.02 -20.44 -2.66
C LYS A 283 -19.32 -20.76 -1.35
N GLU A 284 -18.70 -19.74 -0.74
CA GLU A 284 -17.92 -19.88 0.51
C GLU A 284 -18.51 -19.09 1.67
N VAL A 285 -19.68 -18.47 1.49
CA VAL A 285 -20.30 -17.58 2.48
C VAL A 285 -20.53 -18.25 3.85
N ALA A 286 -20.72 -19.59 3.88
CA ALA A 286 -20.83 -20.35 5.12
C ALA A 286 -19.50 -20.49 5.89
N ASN A 287 -18.34 -20.35 5.22
CA ASN A 287 -17.03 -20.39 5.84
C ASN A 287 -15.96 -19.71 4.96
N PRO A 288 -15.91 -18.36 4.89
CA PRO A 288 -14.93 -17.64 4.07
C PRO A 288 -13.52 -17.62 4.69
N THR A 289 -13.37 -17.95 5.98
CA THR A 289 -12.13 -17.81 6.77
C THR A 289 -10.90 -18.48 6.12
N PRO A 290 -10.98 -19.70 5.54
CA PRO A 290 -9.80 -20.32 4.91
C PRO A 290 -9.27 -19.53 3.70
N SER A 291 -10.17 -19.02 2.86
CA SER A 291 -9.80 -18.24 1.67
C SER A 291 -9.28 -16.87 2.02
N VAL A 292 -9.89 -16.20 3.00
CA VAL A 292 -9.38 -14.93 3.56
C VAL A 292 -7.98 -15.13 4.15
N ARG A 293 -7.74 -16.21 4.90
CA ARG A 293 -6.42 -16.54 5.48
C ARG A 293 -5.33 -16.66 4.41
N LYS A 294 -5.62 -17.36 3.30
CA LYS A 294 -4.69 -17.47 2.16
C LYS A 294 -4.35 -16.09 1.58
N GLY A 295 -5.35 -15.20 1.47
CA GLY A 295 -5.14 -13.84 1.02
C GLY A 295 -4.24 -13.04 1.97
N ILE A 296 -4.45 -13.16 3.29
CA ILE A 296 -3.59 -12.51 4.30
C ILE A 296 -2.15 -13.03 4.21
N GLU A 297 -1.96 -14.34 4.04
CA GLU A 297 -0.63 -14.94 3.90
C GLU A 297 0.08 -14.44 2.64
N TYR A 298 -0.65 -14.30 1.53
CA TYR A 298 -0.12 -13.70 0.31
C TYR A 298 0.37 -12.25 0.55
N ILE A 299 -0.47 -11.40 1.17
CA ILE A 299 -0.09 -10.02 1.50
C ILE A 299 1.16 -10.00 2.39
N LYS A 300 1.20 -10.83 3.44
CA LYS A 300 2.36 -10.93 4.34
C LYS A 300 3.63 -11.35 3.60
N GLY A 301 3.50 -12.20 2.57
CA GLY A 301 4.64 -12.66 1.77
C GLY A 301 5.23 -11.60 0.84
N ILE A 302 4.46 -10.59 0.48
CA ILE A 302 4.90 -9.53 -0.47
C ILE A 302 5.13 -8.17 0.19
N THR A 303 4.68 -7.98 1.44
CA THR A 303 4.88 -6.71 2.16
C THR A 303 6.20 -6.69 2.90
N TYR A 304 6.80 -5.51 2.95
CA TYR A 304 8.02 -5.25 3.68
C TYR A 304 7.73 -5.10 5.18
N TYR A 305 8.65 -5.59 6.03
CA TYR A 305 8.45 -5.58 7.47
C TYR A 305 8.51 -4.16 8.05
N GLU A 306 7.66 -3.88 9.04
CA GLU A 306 7.55 -2.59 9.75
C GLU A 306 8.85 -2.17 10.46
N ASP A 307 9.75 -3.12 10.71
CA ASP A 307 10.95 -2.93 11.52
C ASP A 307 12.14 -2.37 10.72
N PHE A 308 12.00 -2.16 9.39
CA PHE A 308 13.08 -1.60 8.58
C PHE A 308 12.96 -0.08 8.46
N GLU A 309 14.00 0.61 8.86
CA GLU A 309 14.17 2.03 8.59
C GLU A 309 14.65 2.23 7.14
N GLN A 310 13.98 3.09 6.37
CA GLN A 310 14.48 3.51 5.07
C GLN A 310 15.56 4.57 5.27
N LEU A 311 16.80 4.31 4.83
CA LEU A 311 17.91 5.24 5.01
C LEU A 311 17.95 6.34 3.94
N LEU A 312 17.45 6.09 2.73
CA LEU A 312 17.25 7.10 1.69
C LEU A 312 15.74 7.38 1.62
N LYS A 313 15.31 8.48 2.27
CA LYS A 313 13.88 8.79 2.51
C LYS A 313 13.33 9.75 1.46
N ALA A 314 12.03 9.60 1.18
CA ALA A 314 11.27 10.59 0.45
C ALA A 314 10.53 11.53 1.41
N TYR A 315 10.55 12.82 1.10
CA TYR A 315 9.78 13.85 1.78
C TYR A 315 8.95 14.60 0.74
N ASP A 316 7.68 14.74 0.98
CA ASP A 316 6.73 15.37 0.05
C ASP A 316 6.85 14.86 -1.41
N GLY A 317 7.04 13.54 -1.54
CA GLY A 317 7.13 12.85 -2.84
C GLY A 317 8.47 13.00 -3.57
N ARG A 318 9.51 13.54 -2.91
CA ARG A 318 10.88 13.61 -3.43
C ARG A 318 11.86 12.97 -2.47
N TYR A 319 12.80 12.20 -3.00
CA TYR A 319 13.89 11.64 -2.22
C TYR A 319 14.93 12.70 -1.89
N GLU A 320 15.51 12.61 -0.70
CA GLU A 320 16.53 13.52 -0.23
C GLU A 320 17.68 12.76 0.43
N LYS A 321 18.89 13.35 0.39
CA LYS A 321 20.08 12.79 1.04
C LYS A 321 20.22 13.23 2.51
N HIS A 322 19.12 13.44 3.23
CA HIS A 322 19.17 13.77 4.65
C HIS A 322 19.85 12.64 5.44
N GLY A 323 20.80 13.01 6.30
CA GLY A 323 21.60 12.07 7.07
C GLY A 323 22.76 11.43 6.31
N TRP A 324 22.88 11.66 5.01
CA TRP A 324 24.01 11.18 4.22
C TRP A 324 25.07 12.27 4.07
N ASN A 325 26.33 11.93 4.33
CA ASN A 325 27.51 12.78 4.12
C ASN A 325 28.49 12.08 3.17
N HIS A 326 29.37 12.86 2.58
CA HIS A 326 30.35 12.32 1.64
C HIS A 326 31.78 12.70 2.01
N TYR A 327 32.70 11.76 1.88
CA TYR A 327 34.14 11.92 1.98
C TYR A 327 34.78 11.57 0.63
N GLY A 328 35.82 12.29 0.25
CA GLY A 328 36.61 12.08 -0.97
C GLY A 328 36.23 13.02 -2.12
N PRO A 329 37.00 12.96 -3.24
CA PRO A 329 36.83 13.89 -4.37
C PRO A 329 35.56 13.61 -5.20
N GLY A 330 35.01 12.38 -5.15
CA GLY A 330 33.80 12.03 -5.87
C GLY A 330 32.53 12.52 -5.16
N HIS A 331 31.38 12.17 -5.71
CA HIS A 331 30.08 12.45 -5.10
C HIS A 331 29.03 11.47 -5.63
N PHE A 332 27.80 11.55 -5.05
CA PHE A 332 26.64 10.83 -5.58
C PHE A 332 25.58 11.84 -6.02
N GLU A 333 25.14 11.72 -7.27
CA GLU A 333 23.95 12.38 -7.78
C GLU A 333 22.72 11.60 -7.32
N LEU A 334 21.65 12.31 -6.98
CA LEU A 334 20.35 11.72 -6.59
C LEU A 334 19.31 12.07 -7.65
N ASP A 335 18.68 11.04 -8.22
CA ASP A 335 17.39 11.19 -8.88
C ASP A 335 16.31 11.30 -7.79
N GLU A 336 15.86 12.52 -7.52
CA GLU A 336 14.91 12.82 -6.45
C GLU A 336 13.53 12.19 -6.67
N LYS A 337 13.17 11.85 -7.91
CA LYS A 337 11.90 11.22 -8.22
C LYS A 337 11.95 9.71 -8.07
N ALA A 338 13.04 9.10 -8.51
CA ALA A 338 13.22 7.65 -8.52
C ALA A 338 13.91 7.12 -7.26
N GLY A 339 14.52 7.97 -6.42
CA GLY A 339 15.30 7.54 -5.26
C GLY A 339 16.56 6.77 -5.64
N ILE A 340 17.18 7.13 -6.76
CA ILE A 340 18.39 6.47 -7.27
C ILE A 340 19.60 7.35 -7.03
N LEU A 341 20.58 6.82 -6.30
CA LEU A 341 21.91 7.39 -6.15
C LEU A 341 22.81 6.88 -7.28
N LYS A 342 23.55 7.77 -7.92
CA LYS A 342 24.54 7.45 -8.95
C LYS A 342 25.90 8.00 -8.56
N SER A 343 26.94 7.16 -8.48
CA SER A 343 28.29 7.59 -8.19
C SER A 343 28.90 8.39 -9.36
N GLN A 344 29.68 9.42 -9.03
CA GLN A 344 30.27 10.35 -9.99
C GLN A 344 31.68 10.82 -9.55
N ALA A 345 32.52 11.11 -10.51
CA ALA A 345 33.71 11.95 -10.41
C ALA A 345 34.82 11.51 -9.41
N GLY A 346 35.01 10.22 -9.20
CA GLY A 346 36.19 9.70 -8.49
C GLY A 346 35.90 8.99 -7.17
N MET A 347 36.95 8.72 -6.40
CA MET A 347 36.87 7.95 -5.16
C MET A 347 36.15 8.69 -4.03
N GLY A 348 35.55 7.90 -3.13
CA GLY A 348 34.96 8.42 -1.91
C GLY A 348 33.98 7.46 -1.27
N LEU A 349 33.44 7.89 -0.12
CA LEU A 349 32.43 7.16 0.64
C LEU A 349 31.26 8.08 0.95
N LEU A 350 30.07 7.68 0.53
CA LEU A 350 28.82 8.27 0.99
C LEU A 350 28.37 7.45 2.20
N TRP A 351 28.31 8.06 3.40
CA TRP A 351 27.91 7.32 4.61
C TRP A 351 26.70 7.93 5.30
N TYR A 352 25.89 7.05 5.91
CA TYR A 352 24.73 7.45 6.69
C TYR A 352 25.17 7.83 8.11
N SER A 353 25.18 9.15 8.41
CA SER A 353 25.82 9.73 9.59
C SER A 353 24.90 9.92 10.79
N VAL A 354 23.61 9.58 10.66
CA VAL A 354 22.61 9.81 11.73
C VAL A 354 22.97 9.04 13.00
N LYS A 355 23.39 7.78 12.87
CA LYS A 355 23.85 6.95 13.97
C LYS A 355 24.74 5.80 13.50
N LYS A 356 25.41 5.17 14.45
CA LYS A 356 26.13 3.92 14.24
C LYS A 356 25.20 2.74 14.50
N TYR A 357 25.46 1.62 13.83
CA TYR A 357 24.70 0.37 13.94
C TYR A 357 25.62 -0.74 14.42
N LYS A 358 25.11 -1.57 15.35
CA LYS A 358 25.83 -2.71 15.92
C LYS A 358 25.41 -4.00 15.22
N ASP A 359 24.22 -4.49 15.51
CA ASP A 359 23.63 -5.69 14.94
C ASP A 359 22.45 -5.28 14.05
N PHE A 360 22.45 -5.72 12.79
CA PHE A 360 21.45 -5.26 11.84
C PHE A 360 21.26 -6.22 10.66
N VAL A 361 20.14 -6.05 9.96
CA VAL A 361 19.94 -6.49 8.58
C VAL A 361 19.89 -5.24 7.70
N LEU A 362 20.78 -5.16 6.72
CA LEU A 362 20.81 -4.11 5.69
C LEU A 362 20.37 -4.72 4.36
N GLU A 363 19.41 -4.09 3.73
CA GLU A 363 18.98 -4.46 2.39
C GLU A 363 19.09 -3.27 1.45
N LEU A 364 19.54 -3.51 0.23
CA LEU A 364 19.64 -2.48 -0.78
C LEU A 364 19.73 -3.09 -2.19
N ASP A 365 19.35 -2.28 -3.18
CA ASP A 365 19.58 -2.64 -4.58
C ASP A 365 20.78 -1.86 -5.12
N TYR A 366 21.60 -2.55 -5.94
CA TYR A 366 22.67 -1.93 -6.70
C TYR A 366 22.60 -2.33 -8.19
N LYS A 367 23.20 -1.50 -9.03
CA LYS A 367 23.31 -1.77 -10.47
C LYS A 367 24.66 -1.27 -11.00
N CYS A 368 25.41 -2.13 -11.65
CA CYS A 368 26.65 -1.78 -12.35
C CYS A 368 26.34 -1.14 -13.72
N SER A 369 27.02 -0.06 -14.05
CA SER A 369 26.89 0.56 -15.37
C SER A 369 27.69 -0.15 -16.46
N GLN A 370 28.78 -0.83 -16.05
CA GLN A 370 29.73 -1.53 -16.94
C GLN A 370 30.20 -2.81 -16.23
N GLU A 371 30.74 -3.74 -16.99
CA GLU A 371 31.27 -5.02 -16.51
C GLU A 371 32.43 -4.84 -15.51
N ASN A 372 33.26 -3.81 -15.73
CA ASN A 372 34.39 -3.48 -14.86
C ASN A 372 34.04 -2.49 -13.73
N THR A 373 32.72 -2.23 -13.45
CA THR A 373 32.32 -1.41 -12.32
C THR A 373 32.88 -1.98 -11.03
N ASN A 374 33.51 -1.09 -10.23
CA ASN A 374 33.99 -1.40 -8.90
C ASN A 374 33.35 -0.49 -7.87
N SER A 375 32.85 -1.06 -6.80
CA SER A 375 32.20 -0.37 -5.70
C SER A 375 32.08 -1.32 -4.49
N GLY A 376 31.47 -0.84 -3.41
CA GLY A 376 31.22 -1.66 -2.22
C GLY A 376 30.25 -1.03 -1.26
N VAL A 377 29.70 -1.86 -0.38
CA VAL A 377 28.88 -1.45 0.76
C VAL A 377 29.70 -1.63 2.02
N PHE A 378 30.01 -0.53 2.69
CA PHE A 378 30.80 -0.51 3.91
C PHE A 378 29.91 -0.68 5.14
N LEU A 379 30.32 -1.58 6.03
CA LEU A 379 29.61 -1.94 7.25
C LEU A 379 30.49 -1.59 8.45
N ARG A 380 29.90 -0.99 9.48
CA ARG A 380 30.56 -0.61 10.73
C ARG A 380 31.80 0.28 10.53
N VAL A 381 31.69 1.30 9.68
CA VAL A 381 32.72 2.37 9.57
C VAL A 381 32.85 3.03 10.95
N PRO A 382 34.02 2.91 11.63
CA PRO A 382 34.09 3.14 13.08
C PRO A 382 33.98 4.62 13.47
N GLN A 383 34.38 5.52 12.58
CA GLN A 383 34.39 6.97 12.81
C GLN A 383 34.12 7.73 11.51
N VAL A 384 33.87 9.03 11.63
CA VAL A 384 33.68 9.91 10.47
C VAL A 384 34.89 9.79 9.55
N PRO A 385 34.71 9.42 8.25
CA PRO A 385 35.81 9.29 7.31
C PRO A 385 36.51 10.63 7.08
N THR A 386 37.81 10.67 7.31
CA THR A 386 38.69 11.83 7.04
C THR A 386 39.90 11.42 6.20
N SER A 387 40.13 10.13 6.04
CA SER A 387 41.14 9.49 5.18
C SER A 387 40.58 8.14 4.69
N ASP A 388 41.31 7.45 3.84
CA ASP A 388 40.95 6.10 3.35
C ASP A 388 41.20 4.99 4.40
N ASP A 389 41.60 5.35 5.63
CA ASP A 389 41.87 4.39 6.72
C ASP A 389 40.65 3.55 7.10
N TYR A 390 39.41 4.07 6.88
CA TYR A 390 38.18 3.31 7.14
C TYR A 390 38.17 1.95 6.42
N ILE A 391 38.86 1.79 5.27
CA ILE A 391 38.97 0.54 4.52
C ILE A 391 39.61 -0.58 5.35
N TYR A 392 40.49 -0.24 6.32
CA TYR A 392 41.23 -1.20 7.14
C TYR A 392 40.56 -1.50 8.49
N HIS A 393 39.49 -0.78 8.82
CA HIS A 393 38.81 -0.82 10.12
C HIS A 393 37.31 -1.05 10.02
N SER A 394 36.85 -1.48 8.83
CA SER A 394 35.44 -1.77 8.53
C SER A 394 35.34 -2.93 7.54
N PHE A 395 34.14 -3.35 7.21
CA PHE A 395 33.89 -4.44 6.26
C PHE A 395 33.32 -3.88 4.99
N GLU A 396 33.89 -4.24 3.86
CA GLU A 396 33.37 -3.89 2.54
C GLU A 396 32.71 -5.11 1.92
N ILE A 397 31.41 -5.07 1.63
CA ILE A 397 30.76 -6.03 0.77
C ILE A 397 30.93 -5.60 -0.67
N GLN A 398 31.77 -6.34 -1.38
CA GLN A 398 32.30 -5.99 -2.68
C GLN A 398 31.25 -5.99 -3.80
N ILE A 399 31.36 -5.05 -4.71
CA ILE A 399 30.65 -4.98 -5.99
C ILE A 399 31.67 -4.90 -7.10
N SER A 400 32.03 -6.07 -7.67
CA SER A 400 32.94 -6.16 -8.81
C SER A 400 32.69 -7.47 -9.56
N ASP A 401 31.91 -7.42 -10.63
CA ASP A 401 31.50 -8.62 -11.37
C ASP A 401 32.69 -9.25 -12.11
N ALA A 402 33.66 -8.43 -12.54
CA ALA A 402 34.92 -8.89 -13.13
C ALA A 402 35.96 -9.38 -12.10
N GLY A 403 35.73 -9.15 -10.80
CA GLY A 403 36.59 -9.54 -9.69
C GLY A 403 36.75 -11.06 -9.54
N LYS A 404 37.74 -11.49 -8.74
CA LYS A 404 37.98 -12.92 -8.46
C LYS A 404 38.22 -13.14 -6.98
N GLY A 405 37.78 -14.30 -6.47
CA GLY A 405 37.95 -14.66 -5.05
C GLY A 405 37.45 -13.59 -4.12
N VAL A 406 38.27 -13.12 -3.19
CA VAL A 406 37.95 -12.11 -2.20
C VAL A 406 37.72 -10.68 -2.75
N SER A 407 37.90 -10.50 -4.07
CA SER A 407 37.62 -9.22 -4.76
C SER A 407 36.39 -9.29 -5.65
N LYS A 408 35.60 -10.38 -5.59
CA LYS A 408 34.41 -10.59 -6.41
C LYS A 408 33.17 -10.01 -5.72
N THR A 409 32.17 -9.70 -6.51
CA THR A 409 30.85 -9.29 -6.01
C THR A 409 30.32 -10.23 -4.93
N ALA A 410 29.83 -9.67 -3.84
CA ALA A 410 29.37 -10.30 -2.61
C ALA A 410 30.48 -10.83 -1.68
N ALA A 411 31.77 -10.75 -2.06
CA ALA A 411 32.83 -11.03 -1.09
C ALA A 411 32.80 -10.04 0.09
N VAL A 412 33.27 -10.48 1.27
CA VAL A 412 33.84 -9.55 2.23
C VAL A 412 35.24 -9.25 1.73
N TYR A 413 35.43 -8.04 1.19
CA TYR A 413 36.59 -7.66 0.41
C TYR A 413 37.90 -7.96 1.12
N ASP A 414 38.81 -8.64 0.42
CA ASP A 414 40.12 -9.09 0.87
C ASP A 414 40.10 -10.01 2.12
N ALA A 415 38.92 -10.45 2.57
CA ALA A 415 38.77 -11.33 3.75
C ALA A 415 38.09 -12.66 3.42
N GLU A 416 36.89 -12.68 2.85
CA GLU A 416 36.13 -13.91 2.60
C GLU A 416 35.48 -13.89 1.21
N ALA A 417 35.75 -14.94 0.42
CA ALA A 417 35.23 -15.07 -0.94
C ALA A 417 33.78 -15.58 -0.96
N PRO A 418 32.95 -15.17 -1.95
CA PRO A 418 31.62 -15.74 -2.11
C PRO A 418 31.70 -17.22 -2.53
N LYS A 419 30.78 -18.02 -2.01
CA LYS A 419 30.65 -19.46 -2.33
C LYS A 419 30.02 -19.70 -3.70
N THR A 420 29.32 -18.70 -4.23
CA THR A 420 28.57 -18.80 -5.51
C THR A 420 28.45 -17.45 -6.18
N ASP A 421 28.29 -17.46 -7.49
CA ASP A 421 28.03 -16.30 -8.33
C ASP A 421 26.51 -16.16 -8.51
N ALA A 422 25.91 -15.19 -7.84
CA ALA A 422 24.47 -14.96 -7.88
C ALA A 422 24.09 -13.57 -8.44
N PHE A 423 25.06 -12.80 -8.97
CA PHE A 423 24.78 -11.49 -9.55
C PHE A 423 24.13 -11.63 -10.95
N LYS A 424 23.29 -10.66 -11.28
CA LYS A 424 22.66 -10.51 -12.61
C LYS A 424 23.57 -9.74 -13.53
N PRO A 425 23.37 -9.84 -14.85
CA PRO A 425 24.19 -9.14 -15.84
C PRO A 425 24.25 -7.62 -15.61
N THR A 426 25.34 -7.02 -16.08
CA THR A 426 25.54 -5.57 -16.10
C THR A 426 24.32 -4.83 -16.66
N GLY A 427 23.90 -3.77 -15.98
CA GLY A 427 22.73 -2.98 -16.33
C GLY A 427 21.43 -3.46 -15.66
N GLU A 428 21.44 -4.63 -15.02
CA GLU A 428 20.31 -5.12 -14.23
C GLU A 428 20.48 -4.79 -12.75
N TRP A 429 19.34 -4.62 -12.04
CA TRP A 429 19.32 -4.42 -10.60
C TRP A 429 19.58 -5.73 -9.85
N ASN A 430 20.56 -5.69 -8.97
CA ASN A 430 20.90 -6.72 -8.01
C ASN A 430 20.41 -6.34 -6.61
N HIS A 431 20.10 -7.31 -5.79
CA HIS A 431 19.62 -7.12 -4.44
C HIS A 431 20.55 -7.77 -3.43
N PHE A 432 21.08 -6.97 -2.49
CA PHE A 432 21.76 -7.45 -1.31
C PHE A 432 20.84 -7.50 -0.09
N LYS A 433 20.92 -8.59 0.66
CA LYS A 433 20.51 -8.66 2.04
C LYS A 433 21.71 -9.08 2.89
N ILE A 434 22.12 -8.20 3.77
CA ILE A 434 23.34 -8.37 4.59
C ILE A 434 22.92 -8.41 6.05
N THR A 435 23.14 -9.55 6.71
CA THR A 435 22.92 -9.70 8.14
C THR A 435 24.26 -9.62 8.86
N PHE A 436 24.40 -8.71 9.83
CA PHE A 436 25.57 -8.60 10.68
C PHE A 436 25.13 -8.66 12.15
N LYS A 437 25.44 -9.77 12.83
CA LYS A 437 25.08 -9.99 14.24
C LYS A 437 26.28 -10.47 15.04
N GLY A 438 26.71 -9.72 16.05
CA GLY A 438 27.96 -9.99 16.76
C GLY A 438 29.16 -9.94 15.80
N LYS A 439 29.78 -11.08 15.55
CA LYS A 439 30.84 -11.26 14.53
C LYS A 439 30.37 -11.98 13.28
N HIS A 440 29.14 -12.46 13.26
CA HIS A 440 28.60 -13.22 12.14
C HIS A 440 28.11 -12.30 11.03
N ILE A 441 28.67 -12.47 9.82
CA ILE A 441 28.28 -11.78 8.59
C ILE A 441 27.71 -12.80 7.61
N GLN A 442 26.45 -12.60 7.23
CA GLN A 442 25.82 -13.34 6.14
C GLN A 442 25.46 -12.38 5.01
N VAL A 443 25.87 -12.69 3.79
CA VAL A 443 25.55 -11.92 2.57
C VAL A 443 24.71 -12.78 1.64
N GLU A 444 23.46 -12.37 1.46
CA GLU A 444 22.57 -12.91 0.42
C GLU A 444 22.61 -11.98 -0.80
N LEU A 445 22.84 -12.54 -1.97
CA LEU A 445 22.77 -11.84 -3.26
C LEU A 445 21.66 -12.44 -4.09
N ASN A 446 20.64 -11.65 -4.44
CA ASN A 446 19.45 -12.09 -5.20
C ASN A 446 18.76 -13.33 -4.58
N GLY A 447 18.72 -13.40 -3.25
CA GLY A 447 18.11 -14.50 -2.48
C GLY A 447 18.98 -15.74 -2.32
N VAL A 448 20.25 -15.69 -2.75
CA VAL A 448 21.21 -16.79 -2.62
C VAL A 448 22.27 -16.41 -1.59
N VAL A 449 22.51 -17.23 -0.58
CA VAL A 449 23.57 -17.01 0.41
C VAL A 449 24.93 -17.17 -0.27
N ALA A 450 25.62 -16.06 -0.47
CA ALA A 450 26.96 -16.00 -1.09
C ALA A 450 28.06 -16.11 -0.04
N VAL A 451 27.94 -15.42 1.10
CA VAL A 451 28.88 -15.49 2.22
C VAL A 451 28.12 -15.83 3.50
N ASP A 452 28.74 -16.62 4.35
CA ASP A 452 28.32 -16.97 5.68
C ASP A 452 29.62 -17.20 6.50
N TRP A 453 30.03 -16.17 7.30
CA TRP A 453 31.36 -16.06 7.88
C TRP A 453 31.37 -15.44 9.27
N GLU A 454 32.22 -15.98 10.15
CA GLU A 454 32.55 -15.36 11.43
C GLU A 454 33.72 -14.41 11.24
N ALA A 455 33.51 -13.12 11.45
CA ALA A 455 34.47 -12.06 11.25
C ALA A 455 35.71 -12.21 12.17
N GLU A 456 36.86 -12.21 11.54
CA GLU A 456 38.18 -12.18 12.16
C GLU A 456 39.11 -11.21 11.40
N PRO A 457 40.16 -10.67 12.05
CA PRO A 457 41.17 -9.90 11.34
C PRO A 457 41.82 -10.73 10.21
N ARG A 458 41.58 -10.28 8.95
CA ARG A 458 42.10 -10.97 7.76
C ARG A 458 42.21 -9.96 6.60
N GLY A 459 43.26 -10.07 5.79
CA GLY A 459 43.49 -9.21 4.65
C GLY A 459 43.57 -7.74 5.03
N LYS A 460 42.73 -6.91 4.39
CA LYS A 460 42.63 -5.49 4.74
C LYS A 460 41.88 -5.21 6.04
N VAL A 461 41.02 -6.12 6.47
CA VAL A 461 40.33 -5.99 7.77
C VAL A 461 41.32 -6.32 8.89
N LYS A 462 41.96 -5.30 9.45
CA LYS A 462 43.00 -5.46 10.49
C LYS A 462 42.40 -5.53 11.88
N ASP A 463 41.51 -4.61 12.16
CA ASP A 463 40.68 -4.57 13.35
C ASP A 463 39.31 -3.98 12.99
N PHE A 464 38.35 -4.17 13.84
CA PHE A 464 37.00 -3.65 13.57
C PHE A 464 36.27 -3.35 14.88
N ALA A 465 35.40 -2.34 14.83
CA ALA A 465 34.54 -1.99 15.92
C ALA A 465 33.28 -2.86 15.99
N ASP A 466 32.66 -2.93 17.17
CA ASP A 466 31.38 -3.62 17.36
C ASP A 466 30.20 -2.87 16.75
N GLU A 467 30.36 -1.55 16.46
CA GLU A 467 29.37 -0.70 15.83
C GLU A 467 30.03 0.33 14.89
N GLY A 468 29.28 0.82 13.93
CA GLY A 468 29.76 1.85 13.02
C GLY A 468 28.73 2.31 12.00
N TYR A 469 29.13 3.24 11.14
CA TYR A 469 28.28 3.77 10.09
C TYR A 469 28.15 2.80 8.91
N ILE A 470 27.09 2.98 8.14
CA ILE A 470 26.88 2.33 6.84
C ILE A 470 27.37 3.27 5.75
N GLY A 471 28.09 2.75 4.77
CA GLY A 471 28.63 3.54 3.65
C GLY A 471 28.47 2.88 2.28
N LEU A 472 28.44 3.70 1.25
CA LEU A 472 28.41 3.30 -0.15
C LEU A 472 29.63 3.87 -0.83
N GLN A 473 30.44 3.00 -1.47
CA GLN A 473 31.68 3.43 -2.12
C GLN A 473 31.41 4.06 -3.48
N ASN A 474 32.08 5.16 -3.73
CA ASN A 474 32.37 5.66 -5.07
C ASN A 474 33.83 5.31 -5.39
N HIS A 475 34.08 4.47 -6.40
CA HIS A 475 35.43 3.98 -6.68
C HIS A 475 36.13 4.78 -7.77
N ASP A 476 35.46 5.09 -8.88
CA ASP A 476 36.04 5.78 -10.01
C ASP A 476 35.03 6.66 -10.76
N SER A 477 35.54 7.41 -11.76
CA SER A 477 34.75 8.34 -12.56
C SER A 477 34.22 7.74 -13.87
N LEU A 478 34.62 6.53 -14.26
CA LEU A 478 34.34 5.98 -15.56
C LEU A 478 33.26 4.92 -15.59
N SER A 479 33.08 4.22 -14.46
CA SER A 479 32.14 3.12 -14.32
C SER A 479 31.17 3.33 -13.14
N PRO A 480 30.19 4.23 -13.27
CA PRO A 480 29.24 4.51 -12.19
C PRO A 480 28.53 3.28 -11.68
N VAL A 481 28.31 3.23 -10.36
CA VAL A 481 27.38 2.32 -9.72
C VAL A 481 26.13 3.09 -9.30
N TYR A 482 24.99 2.40 -9.31
CA TYR A 482 23.71 2.95 -8.87
C TYR A 482 23.24 2.22 -7.63
N PHE A 483 22.64 2.96 -6.65
CA PHE A 483 22.02 2.39 -5.46
C PHE A 483 20.61 2.94 -5.28
N ARG A 484 19.73 2.12 -4.70
CA ARG A 484 18.37 2.49 -4.31
C ARG A 484 17.83 1.55 -3.24
N ASN A 485 16.64 1.82 -2.71
CA ASN A 485 15.93 0.93 -1.80
C ASN A 485 16.78 0.51 -0.60
N ILE A 486 17.39 1.48 0.09
CA ILE A 486 18.31 1.23 1.18
C ILE A 486 17.52 1.18 2.49
N TYR A 487 17.41 -0.02 3.06
CA TYR A 487 16.63 -0.29 4.27
C TYR A 487 17.49 -0.99 5.31
N LEU A 488 17.32 -0.62 6.58
CA LEU A 488 18.05 -1.22 7.68
C LEU A 488 17.12 -1.56 8.83
N LYS A 489 17.29 -2.76 9.39
CA LYS A 489 16.63 -3.21 10.61
C LYS A 489 17.70 -3.48 11.66
N GLU A 490 17.57 -2.89 12.85
CA GLU A 490 18.37 -3.27 14.03
C GLU A 490 17.87 -4.61 14.61
N LEU A 491 18.80 -5.46 15.08
CA LEU A 491 18.52 -6.80 15.62
C LEU A 491 18.57 -6.85 17.14
#